data_cd3adf668432968c1340ef9ff09c9c12
#
_entry.id   cd3adf668432968c1340ef9ff09c9c12
#
_cell.length_a   1.000
_cell.length_b   1.000
_cell.length_c   1.000
_cell.angle_alpha   90.00
_cell.angle_beta   90.00
_cell.angle_gamma   90.00
#
_symmetry.space_group_name_H-M   'P 1'
#
loop_
_entity.id
_entity.type
_entity.pdbx_description
1 polymer ?
#
loop_
_entity_poly.entity_id
_entity_poly.type
_entity_poly.pdbx_seq_one_letter_code
_entity_poly.pdbx_strand_id
1 'polypeptide(L)'
;MANDELLDRIRALQKLTPGEAKIADFLSRRFPETVFDNVTTISQKSGVSKATVVRFISRLGYSSFYEFRNQQRHEVVSRLELPVQRYSLKKRQLVGEGEDILGQNFTYIMKNLRHTHARTDPKTFREVARLIADPKGELFIMGQRTSYALAYLFHVLLGYLRPRITLLDPQTSVLPDRLVDVTPKDTLFVISHRRYATLTHKVAETFAGSGARIILLTDSEFSPLSSLAHLQLVVPSEGLSIFQSYCAASALLESLVIAALQFCDERVFDRSEKAEKLYEHFDTFSAGKGTTPSRADKLREKIGRQNRKTGKREKTGT
;
A
#
# COMPACT_ATOMS: atom_id res chain seq x y z
N MET A 1 -23.69 17.54 1.58
CA MET A 1 -23.42 18.22 0.29
C MET A 1 -23.44 17.16 -0.79
N ALA A 2 -24.15 17.42 -1.85
CA ALA A 2 -24.39 16.45 -2.92
C ALA A 2 -23.12 16.21 -3.75
N ASN A 3 -23.10 15.08 -4.46
CA ASN A 3 -22.08 14.73 -5.43
C ASN A 3 -22.14 15.72 -6.59
N ASP A 4 -21.19 16.67 -6.66
CA ASP A 4 -21.22 17.75 -7.65
C ASP A 4 -21.12 17.18 -9.06
N GLU A 5 -20.29 16.17 -9.32
CA GLU A 5 -20.16 15.54 -10.65
C GLU A 5 -21.44 14.78 -11.07
N LEU A 6 -22.05 14.00 -10.17
CA LEU A 6 -23.31 13.31 -10.46
C LEU A 6 -24.43 14.31 -10.70
N LEU A 7 -24.51 15.36 -9.87
CA LEU A 7 -25.53 16.41 -10.05
C LEU A 7 -25.31 17.18 -11.35
N ASP A 8 -24.09 17.47 -11.73
CA ASP A 8 -23.77 18.14 -12.99
C ASP A 8 -24.14 17.27 -14.19
N ARG A 9 -23.87 15.97 -14.14
CA ARG A 9 -24.33 15.01 -15.16
C ARG A 9 -25.86 14.92 -15.23
N ILE A 10 -26.56 14.94 -14.09
CA ILE A 10 -28.03 14.97 -14.04
C ILE A 10 -28.56 16.28 -14.63
N ARG A 11 -27.97 17.42 -14.25
CA ARG A 11 -28.34 18.75 -14.78
C ARG A 11 -28.10 18.91 -16.28
N ALA A 12 -27.06 18.26 -16.80
CA ALA A 12 -26.75 18.27 -18.23
C ALA A 12 -27.78 17.53 -19.09
N LEU A 13 -28.63 16.68 -18.47
CA LEU A 13 -29.75 16.05 -19.18
C LEU A 13 -30.86 17.04 -19.40
N GLN A 14 -31.06 17.46 -20.65
CA GLN A 14 -32.04 18.48 -21.04
C GLN A 14 -33.51 18.16 -20.67
N LYS A 15 -33.86 16.85 -20.55
CA LYS A 15 -35.20 16.41 -20.19
C LYS A 15 -35.16 15.05 -19.50
N LEU A 16 -35.80 14.95 -18.35
CA LEU A 16 -35.95 13.69 -17.57
C LEU A 16 -37.38 13.16 -17.77
N THR A 17 -37.49 11.86 -17.97
CA THR A 17 -38.81 11.18 -17.86
C THR A 17 -39.26 11.15 -16.41
N PRO A 18 -40.58 10.93 -16.12
CA PRO A 18 -41.05 10.84 -14.72
C PRO A 18 -40.32 9.77 -13.86
N GLY A 19 -39.93 8.66 -14.50
CA GLY A 19 -39.14 7.61 -13.80
C GLY A 19 -37.72 8.04 -13.52
N GLU A 20 -37.05 8.70 -14.45
CA GLU A 20 -35.70 9.24 -14.28
C GLU A 20 -35.65 10.35 -13.23
N ALA A 21 -36.69 11.23 -13.22
CA ALA A 21 -36.79 12.26 -12.19
C ALA A 21 -36.86 11.67 -10.76
N LYS A 22 -37.59 10.56 -10.57
CA LYS A 22 -37.63 9.84 -9.28
C LYS A 22 -36.28 9.29 -8.88
N ILE A 23 -35.52 8.71 -9.82
CA ILE A 23 -34.17 8.19 -9.54
C ILE A 23 -33.23 9.36 -9.24
N ALA A 24 -33.27 10.44 -10.02
CA ALA A 24 -32.44 11.62 -9.81
C ALA A 24 -32.68 12.26 -8.44
N ASP A 25 -33.95 12.43 -8.04
CA ASP A 25 -34.31 12.93 -6.72
C ASP A 25 -33.84 12.00 -5.58
N PHE A 26 -34.04 10.69 -5.74
CA PHE A 26 -33.58 9.70 -4.76
C PHE A 26 -32.06 9.74 -4.59
N LEU A 27 -31.28 9.72 -5.69
CA LEU A 27 -29.83 9.79 -5.66
C LEU A 27 -29.32 11.10 -5.07
N SER A 28 -29.95 12.22 -5.41
CA SER A 28 -29.54 13.54 -4.93
C SER A 28 -29.77 13.76 -3.44
N ARG A 29 -30.90 13.28 -2.92
CA ARG A 29 -31.27 13.48 -1.50
C ARG A 29 -30.58 12.50 -0.55
N ARG A 30 -30.27 11.30 -1.02
CA ARG A 30 -29.74 10.22 -0.21
C ARG A 30 -28.23 9.98 -0.36
N PHE A 31 -27.55 10.79 -1.14
CA PHE A 31 -26.09 10.75 -1.19
C PHE A 31 -25.50 11.21 0.18
N PRO A 32 -24.51 10.53 0.75
CA PRO A 32 -23.68 9.43 0.21
C PRO A 32 -24.18 8.00 0.47
N GLU A 33 -25.31 7.82 1.12
CA GLU A 33 -25.80 6.48 1.51
C GLU A 33 -26.08 5.56 0.29
N THR A 34 -26.45 6.15 -0.83
CA THR A 34 -26.81 5.44 -2.07
C THR A 34 -25.67 4.69 -2.72
N VAL A 35 -24.41 4.98 -2.35
CA VAL A 35 -23.23 4.28 -2.89
C VAL A 35 -23.14 2.81 -2.47
N PHE A 36 -23.86 2.44 -1.43
CA PHE A 36 -23.96 1.05 -0.96
C PHE A 36 -25.16 0.31 -1.55
N ASP A 37 -26.10 1.03 -2.16
CA ASP A 37 -27.28 0.45 -2.76
C ASP A 37 -26.94 -0.28 -4.07
N ASN A 38 -27.62 -1.39 -4.32
CA ASN A 38 -27.59 -2.09 -5.60
C ASN A 38 -28.78 -1.67 -6.48
N VAL A 39 -28.79 -2.13 -7.75
CA VAL A 39 -29.88 -1.84 -8.68
C VAL A 39 -31.24 -2.15 -8.12
N THR A 40 -31.36 -3.27 -7.41
CA THR A 40 -32.62 -3.72 -6.78
C THR A 40 -33.08 -2.76 -5.68
N THR A 41 -32.15 -2.34 -4.81
CA THR A 41 -32.42 -1.41 -3.73
C THR A 41 -32.83 -0.02 -4.26
N ILE A 42 -32.11 0.49 -5.26
CA ILE A 42 -32.45 1.79 -5.90
C ILE A 42 -33.82 1.70 -6.57
N SER A 43 -34.07 0.61 -7.33
CA SER A 43 -35.37 0.36 -7.96
C SER A 43 -36.53 0.38 -6.96
N GLN A 44 -36.39 -0.35 -5.86
CA GLN A 44 -37.40 -0.42 -4.79
C GLN A 44 -37.62 0.93 -4.10
N LYS A 45 -36.54 1.60 -3.70
CA LYS A 45 -36.61 2.85 -2.94
C LYS A 45 -37.06 4.04 -3.80
N SER A 46 -36.76 4.05 -5.12
CA SER A 46 -37.20 5.11 -6.04
C SER A 46 -38.56 4.81 -6.71
N GLY A 47 -39.10 3.60 -6.54
CA GLY A 47 -40.38 3.20 -7.08
C GLY A 47 -40.39 3.09 -8.60
N VAL A 48 -39.29 2.61 -9.21
CA VAL A 48 -39.15 2.39 -10.65
C VAL A 48 -38.59 0.99 -10.95
N SER A 49 -38.70 0.55 -12.22
CA SER A 49 -38.13 -0.78 -12.60
C SER A 49 -36.61 -0.78 -12.60
N LYS A 50 -36.00 -1.96 -12.37
CA LYS A 50 -34.53 -2.15 -12.47
C LYS A 50 -34.01 -1.72 -13.86
N ALA A 51 -34.76 -2.02 -14.92
CA ALA A 51 -34.39 -1.63 -16.27
C ALA A 51 -34.36 -0.10 -16.44
N THR A 52 -35.24 0.62 -15.78
CA THR A 52 -35.24 2.09 -15.76
C THR A 52 -34.01 2.63 -15.05
N VAL A 53 -33.62 2.02 -13.92
CA VAL A 53 -32.38 2.41 -13.19
C VAL A 53 -31.17 2.23 -14.09
N VAL A 54 -30.99 1.05 -14.71
CA VAL A 54 -29.82 0.76 -15.57
C VAL A 54 -29.77 1.73 -16.76
N ARG A 55 -30.89 1.95 -17.44
CA ARG A 55 -30.95 2.90 -18.58
C ARG A 55 -30.62 4.32 -18.15
N PHE A 56 -31.10 4.77 -17.00
CA PHE A 56 -30.78 6.10 -16.49
C PHE A 56 -29.28 6.26 -16.21
N ILE A 57 -28.66 5.27 -15.58
CA ILE A 57 -27.22 5.26 -15.31
C ILE A 57 -26.40 5.31 -16.63
N SER A 58 -26.81 4.53 -17.64
CA SER A 58 -26.17 4.58 -18.97
C SER A 58 -26.34 5.96 -19.63
N ARG A 59 -27.50 6.58 -19.45
CA ARG A 59 -27.78 7.93 -19.98
C ARG A 59 -26.95 9.03 -19.27
N LEU A 60 -26.54 8.81 -18.03
CA LEU A 60 -25.59 9.68 -17.32
C LEU A 60 -24.14 9.51 -17.80
N GLY A 61 -23.89 8.62 -18.80
CA GLY A 61 -22.58 8.41 -19.39
C GLY A 61 -21.73 7.32 -18.74
N TYR A 62 -22.33 6.46 -17.91
CA TYR A 62 -21.62 5.30 -17.34
C TYR A 62 -21.83 4.06 -18.23
N SER A 63 -20.76 3.30 -18.46
CA SER A 63 -20.82 2.07 -19.27
C SER A 63 -21.59 0.93 -18.57
N SER A 64 -21.65 0.97 -17.24
CA SER A 64 -22.33 -0.02 -16.42
C SER A 64 -22.74 0.55 -15.05
N PHE A 65 -23.71 -0.13 -14.39
CA PHE A 65 -24.06 0.18 -13.02
C PHE A 65 -22.87 -0.07 -12.05
N TYR A 66 -22.00 -1.01 -12.39
CA TYR A 66 -20.80 -1.29 -11.62
C TYR A 66 -19.83 -0.11 -11.66
N GLU A 67 -19.58 0.44 -12.83
CA GLU A 67 -18.76 1.65 -13.02
C GLU A 67 -19.34 2.84 -12.24
N PHE A 68 -20.64 3.13 -12.43
CA PHE A 68 -21.34 4.16 -11.68
C PHE A 68 -21.12 4.02 -10.18
N ARG A 69 -21.38 2.82 -9.63
CA ARG A 69 -21.23 2.56 -8.19
C ARG A 69 -19.80 2.73 -7.72
N ASN A 70 -18.83 2.29 -8.51
CA ASN A 70 -17.42 2.43 -8.16
C ASN A 70 -17.00 3.90 -8.15
N GLN A 71 -17.39 4.67 -9.16
CA GLN A 71 -17.09 6.10 -9.21
C GLN A 71 -17.75 6.85 -8.05
N GLN A 72 -19.01 6.54 -7.72
CA GLN A 72 -19.69 7.11 -6.56
C GLN A 72 -19.01 6.73 -5.24
N ARG A 73 -18.57 5.48 -5.11
CA ARG A 73 -17.79 5.04 -3.93
C ARG A 73 -16.45 5.76 -3.83
N HIS A 74 -15.75 5.92 -4.93
CA HIS A 74 -14.50 6.70 -4.98
C HIS A 74 -14.71 8.12 -4.50
N GLU A 75 -15.75 8.77 -4.95
CA GLU A 75 -16.06 10.14 -4.56
C GLU A 75 -16.46 10.26 -3.09
N VAL A 76 -17.28 9.34 -2.58
CA VAL A 76 -17.60 9.30 -1.13
C VAL A 76 -16.37 8.99 -0.29
N VAL A 77 -15.57 8.03 -0.72
CA VAL A 77 -14.34 7.66 -0.03
C VAL A 77 -13.35 8.82 -0.03
N SER A 78 -13.22 9.55 -1.15
CA SER A 78 -12.37 10.74 -1.23
C SER A 78 -12.87 11.87 -0.33
N ARG A 79 -14.19 12.04 -0.20
CA ARG A 79 -14.83 13.03 0.70
C ARG A 79 -14.80 12.62 2.18
N LEU A 80 -14.96 11.34 2.50
CA LEU A 80 -14.77 10.79 3.86
C LEU A 80 -13.28 10.80 4.29
N GLU A 81 -12.39 11.27 3.44
CA GLU A 81 -10.97 11.39 3.72
C GLU A 81 -10.61 12.47 4.74
N LEU A 82 -11.49 13.41 5.02
CA LEU A 82 -11.21 14.39 6.07
C LEU A 82 -11.29 13.72 7.45
N PRO A 83 -10.22 13.80 8.26
CA PRO A 83 -10.20 13.23 9.61
C PRO A 83 -11.39 13.71 10.45
N VAL A 84 -11.86 14.94 10.24
CA VAL A 84 -13.00 15.54 10.92
C VAL A 84 -14.32 14.81 10.61
N GLN A 85 -14.51 14.39 9.37
CA GLN A 85 -15.74 13.65 8.98
C GLN A 85 -15.73 12.22 9.53
N ARG A 86 -14.55 11.56 9.52
CA ARG A 86 -14.38 10.26 10.20
C ARG A 86 -14.56 10.39 11.71
N TYR A 87 -14.11 11.49 12.30
CA TYR A 87 -14.25 11.74 13.72
C TYR A 87 -15.73 11.79 14.14
N SER A 88 -16.58 12.52 13.42
CA SER A 88 -18.00 12.62 13.74
C SER A 88 -18.73 11.28 13.61
N LEU A 89 -18.35 10.44 12.64
CA LEU A 89 -18.94 9.11 12.46
C LEU A 89 -18.42 8.09 13.49
N LYS A 90 -17.13 8.15 13.84
CA LYS A 90 -16.50 7.19 14.76
C LYS A 90 -16.52 7.62 16.22
N LYS A 91 -16.74 8.91 16.53
CA LYS A 91 -16.88 9.38 17.91
C LYS A 91 -17.99 8.65 18.65
N ARG A 92 -19.10 8.33 17.96
CA ARG A 92 -20.20 7.54 18.54
C ARG A 92 -19.80 6.10 18.87
N GLN A 93 -18.80 5.55 18.20
CA GLN A 93 -18.27 4.21 18.45
C GLN A 93 -17.19 4.18 19.53
N LEU A 94 -16.52 5.33 19.78
CA LEU A 94 -15.43 5.45 20.76
C LEU A 94 -15.89 5.95 22.14
N VAL A 95 -17.16 6.33 22.32
CA VAL A 95 -17.68 7.00 23.53
C VAL A 95 -18.56 6.07 24.34
N GLY A 96 -18.11 4.84 24.62
CA GLY A 96 -18.62 4.02 25.71
C GLY A 96 -17.67 4.14 26.90
N GLU A 97 -18.12 4.68 28.05
CA GLU A 97 -17.33 4.57 29.28
C GLU A 97 -17.16 3.08 29.63
N GLY A 98 -15.89 2.63 29.74
CA GLY A 98 -15.56 1.25 30.07
C GLY A 98 -15.31 0.30 28.89
N GLU A 99 -15.29 0.77 27.64
CA GLU A 99 -15.00 -0.09 26.49
C GLU A 99 -13.51 -0.50 26.44
N ASP A 100 -13.27 -1.78 26.12
CA ASP A 100 -11.94 -2.34 25.85
C ASP A 100 -11.39 -1.84 24.50
N ILE A 101 -10.90 -0.60 24.47
CA ILE A 101 -10.28 0.01 23.27
C ILE A 101 -9.11 -0.81 22.77
N LEU A 102 -8.32 -1.39 23.69
CA LEU A 102 -7.17 -2.22 23.31
C LEU A 102 -7.61 -3.46 22.54
N GLY A 103 -8.52 -4.25 23.09
CA GLY A 103 -9.02 -5.46 22.45
C GLY A 103 -9.73 -5.19 21.13
N GLN A 104 -10.55 -4.13 21.09
CA GLN A 104 -11.20 -3.71 19.85
C GLN A 104 -10.18 -3.31 18.76
N ASN A 105 -9.17 -2.51 19.12
CA ASN A 105 -8.14 -2.12 18.16
C ASN A 105 -7.33 -3.32 17.66
N PHE A 106 -6.97 -4.24 18.55
CA PHE A 106 -6.30 -5.50 18.16
C PHE A 106 -7.17 -6.35 17.23
N THR A 107 -8.48 -6.36 17.43
CA THR A 107 -9.43 -7.04 16.53
C THR A 107 -9.34 -6.49 15.10
N TYR A 108 -9.31 -5.16 14.93
CA TYR A 108 -9.11 -4.53 13.62
C TYR A 108 -7.74 -4.86 13.02
N ILE A 109 -6.68 -4.81 13.82
CA ILE A 109 -5.32 -5.14 13.37
C ILE A 109 -5.26 -6.60 12.89
N MET A 110 -5.77 -7.54 13.66
CA MET A 110 -5.81 -8.96 13.28
C MET A 110 -6.65 -9.21 12.02
N LYS A 111 -7.77 -8.50 11.86
CA LYS A 111 -8.57 -8.56 10.64
C LYS A 111 -7.75 -8.12 9.41
N ASN A 112 -7.04 -6.98 9.52
CA ASN A 112 -6.20 -6.47 8.44
C ASN A 112 -5.07 -7.46 8.11
N LEU A 113 -4.40 -8.03 9.11
CA LEU A 113 -3.33 -9.02 8.92
C LEU A 113 -3.84 -10.28 8.19
N ARG A 114 -4.95 -10.85 8.65
CA ARG A 114 -5.57 -12.03 8.00
C ARG A 114 -5.97 -11.73 6.56
N HIS A 115 -6.56 -10.55 6.33
CA HIS A 115 -6.98 -10.14 4.99
C HIS A 115 -5.79 -9.95 4.05
N THR A 116 -4.72 -9.30 4.54
CA THR A 116 -3.47 -9.16 3.78
C THR A 116 -2.90 -10.50 3.40
N HIS A 117 -2.75 -11.42 4.35
CA HIS A 117 -2.23 -12.76 4.07
C HIS A 117 -3.09 -13.52 3.05
N ALA A 118 -4.42 -13.50 3.20
CA ALA A 118 -5.33 -14.24 2.33
C ALA A 118 -5.41 -13.68 0.89
N ARG A 119 -5.17 -12.39 0.70
CA ARG A 119 -5.32 -11.72 -0.61
C ARG A 119 -4.01 -11.39 -1.31
N THR A 120 -2.88 -11.50 -0.64
CA THR A 120 -1.58 -11.31 -1.29
C THR A 120 -1.30 -12.48 -2.23
N ASP A 121 -1.24 -12.19 -3.54
CA ASP A 121 -0.87 -13.20 -4.52
C ASP A 121 0.58 -13.65 -4.32
N PRO A 122 0.84 -14.97 -4.12
CA PRO A 122 2.19 -15.46 -3.87
C PRO A 122 3.18 -15.20 -5.02
N LYS A 123 2.70 -15.13 -6.27
CA LYS A 123 3.55 -14.84 -7.43
C LYS A 123 4.01 -13.39 -7.42
N THR A 124 3.07 -12.47 -7.25
CA THR A 124 3.36 -11.04 -7.13
C THR A 124 4.28 -10.76 -5.93
N PHE A 125 3.99 -11.37 -4.77
CA PHE A 125 4.84 -11.23 -3.59
C PHE A 125 6.29 -11.68 -3.85
N ARG A 126 6.46 -12.85 -4.46
CA ARG A 126 7.78 -13.40 -4.81
C ARG A 126 8.51 -12.53 -5.83
N GLU A 127 7.79 -12.01 -6.82
CA GLU A 127 8.38 -11.13 -7.84
C GLU A 127 8.84 -9.81 -7.24
N VAL A 128 8.04 -9.21 -6.35
CA VAL A 128 8.44 -8.02 -5.60
C VAL A 128 9.69 -8.31 -4.77
N ALA A 129 9.74 -9.42 -4.03
CA ALA A 129 10.90 -9.81 -3.24
C ALA A 129 12.16 -9.95 -4.10
N ARG A 130 12.04 -10.53 -5.29
CA ARG A 130 13.16 -10.67 -6.25
C ARG A 130 13.64 -9.30 -6.75
N LEU A 131 12.72 -8.40 -7.08
CA LEU A 131 13.07 -7.07 -7.62
C LEU A 131 13.73 -6.18 -6.57
N ILE A 132 13.26 -6.21 -5.33
CA ILE A 132 13.87 -5.43 -4.24
C ILE A 132 15.25 -5.96 -3.84
N ALA A 133 15.54 -7.24 -4.10
CA ALA A 133 16.85 -7.84 -3.87
C ALA A 133 17.84 -7.60 -5.03
N ASP A 134 17.38 -7.25 -6.23
CA ASP A 134 18.24 -7.12 -7.43
C ASP A 134 19.22 -5.94 -7.28
N PRO A 135 20.54 -6.19 -7.24
CA PRO A 135 21.54 -5.15 -7.04
C PRO A 135 21.89 -4.36 -8.33
N LYS A 136 21.32 -4.70 -9.48
CA LYS A 136 21.70 -4.13 -10.78
C LYS A 136 21.29 -2.67 -10.97
N GLY A 137 20.14 -2.28 -10.41
CA GLY A 137 19.64 -0.90 -10.41
C GLY A 137 19.64 -0.30 -9.01
N GLU A 138 19.30 0.97 -8.91
CA GLU A 138 19.01 1.61 -7.65
C GLU A 138 17.58 1.35 -7.24
N LEU A 139 17.37 1.10 -5.95
CA LEU A 139 16.04 0.99 -5.35
C LEU A 139 15.72 2.30 -4.63
N PHE A 140 14.80 3.04 -5.19
CA PHE A 140 14.24 4.21 -4.54
C PHE A 140 13.02 3.79 -3.71
N ILE A 141 12.97 4.27 -2.48
CA ILE A 141 11.85 4.02 -1.57
C ILE A 141 11.20 5.35 -1.24
N MET A 142 9.88 5.44 -1.38
CA MET A 142 9.14 6.65 -1.10
C MET A 142 7.86 6.38 -0.33
N GLY A 143 7.59 7.26 0.60
CA GLY A 143 6.32 7.41 1.30
C GLY A 143 6.17 8.84 1.80
N GLN A 144 4.95 9.31 1.97
CA GLN A 144 4.71 10.62 2.56
C GLN A 144 3.92 10.53 3.86
N ARG A 145 4.12 11.53 4.75
CA ARG A 145 3.44 11.61 6.05
C ARG A 145 3.66 10.31 6.85
N THR A 146 2.59 9.64 7.27
CA THR A 146 2.67 8.36 8.01
C THR A 146 3.27 7.22 7.18
N SER A 147 3.08 7.21 5.86
CA SER A 147 3.74 6.23 4.98
C SER A 147 5.25 6.42 4.91
N TYR A 148 5.78 7.61 5.25
CA TYR A 148 7.22 7.82 5.34
C TYR A 148 7.86 6.99 6.45
N ALA A 149 7.17 6.80 7.57
CA ALA A 149 7.66 5.93 8.65
C ALA A 149 7.83 4.49 8.18
N LEU A 150 6.89 3.98 7.37
CA LEU A 150 7.01 2.65 6.75
C LEU A 150 8.14 2.60 5.72
N ALA A 151 8.28 3.65 4.90
CA ALA A 151 9.35 3.77 3.91
C ALA A 151 10.73 3.79 4.60
N TYR A 152 10.86 4.53 5.68
CA TYR A 152 12.08 4.58 6.49
C TYR A 152 12.41 3.23 7.11
N LEU A 153 11.44 2.57 7.76
CA LEU A 153 11.61 1.22 8.31
C LEU A 153 12.10 0.25 7.23
N PHE A 154 11.43 0.24 6.09
CA PHE A 154 11.75 -0.65 4.98
C PHE A 154 13.15 -0.37 4.41
N HIS A 155 13.50 0.91 4.25
CA HIS A 155 14.85 1.34 3.84
C HIS A 155 15.94 0.82 4.77
N VAL A 156 15.76 0.99 6.08
CA VAL A 156 16.74 0.52 7.08
C VAL A 156 16.91 -0.99 7.02
N LEU A 157 15.79 -1.74 6.98
CA LEU A 157 15.84 -3.21 6.93
C LEU A 157 16.51 -3.72 5.63
N LEU A 158 16.18 -3.15 4.47
CA LEU A 158 16.81 -3.53 3.20
C LEU A 158 18.26 -3.08 3.11
N GLY A 159 18.67 -2.05 3.84
CA GLY A 159 20.06 -1.60 3.93
C GLY A 159 21.03 -2.68 4.38
N TYR A 160 20.56 -3.68 5.13
CA TYR A 160 21.36 -4.86 5.49
C TYR A 160 21.56 -5.80 4.30
N LEU A 161 20.64 -5.84 3.35
CA LEU A 161 20.62 -6.84 2.28
C LEU A 161 21.33 -6.39 0.99
N ARG A 162 21.24 -5.10 0.67
CA ARG A 162 21.78 -4.61 -0.62
C ARG A 162 22.37 -3.21 -0.53
N PRO A 163 23.36 -2.88 -1.37
CA PRO A 163 23.75 -1.49 -1.64
C PRO A 163 22.73 -0.81 -2.58
N ARG A 164 22.93 0.50 -2.83
CA ARG A 164 22.15 1.29 -3.80
C ARG A 164 20.66 1.32 -3.47
N ILE A 165 20.37 1.78 -2.27
CA ILE A 165 19.02 2.07 -1.80
C ILE A 165 18.96 3.52 -1.40
N THR A 166 18.02 4.25 -1.98
CA THR A 166 17.77 5.66 -1.65
C THR A 166 16.37 5.84 -1.09
N LEU A 167 16.30 6.32 0.14
CA LEU A 167 15.05 6.84 0.70
C LEU A 167 14.83 8.26 0.16
N LEU A 168 13.76 8.45 -0.60
CA LEU A 168 13.38 9.78 -1.08
C LEU A 168 12.68 10.54 0.04
N ASP A 169 13.33 11.61 0.51
CA ASP A 169 12.73 12.51 1.49
C ASP A 169 11.84 13.55 0.77
N PRO A 170 10.53 13.51 0.98
CA PRO A 170 9.60 14.42 0.32
C PRO A 170 9.66 15.85 0.85
N GLN A 171 10.40 16.09 1.93
CA GLN A 171 10.49 17.42 2.57
C GLN A 171 11.67 18.24 2.09
N THR A 172 12.58 17.64 1.31
CA THR A 172 13.77 18.35 0.83
C THR A 172 13.52 19.06 -0.51
N SER A 173 14.05 20.28 -0.64
CA SER A 173 14.01 21.03 -1.90
C SER A 173 14.87 20.38 -3.00
N VAL A 174 15.79 19.50 -2.63
CA VAL A 174 16.68 18.76 -3.56
C VAL A 174 16.06 17.46 -4.07
N LEU A 175 14.79 17.20 -3.80
CA LEU A 175 14.13 16.00 -4.31
C LEU A 175 14.21 15.88 -5.84
N PRO A 176 13.98 16.94 -6.66
CA PRO A 176 14.13 16.84 -8.11
C PRO A 176 15.53 16.41 -8.54
N ASP A 177 16.59 16.90 -7.88
CA ASP A 177 17.96 16.56 -8.21
C ASP A 177 18.28 15.08 -8.01
N ARG A 178 17.55 14.41 -7.10
CA ARG A 178 17.66 12.97 -6.87
C ARG A 178 17.00 12.12 -7.97
N LEU A 179 16.21 12.74 -8.84
CA LEU A 179 15.45 12.05 -9.89
C LEU A 179 16.04 12.25 -11.29
N VAL A 180 17.04 13.14 -11.44
CA VAL A 180 17.62 13.49 -12.75
C VAL A 180 18.20 12.27 -13.47
N ASP A 181 18.87 11.37 -12.73
CA ASP A 181 19.60 10.24 -13.27
C ASP A 181 18.81 8.91 -13.21
N VAL A 182 17.50 8.95 -13.00
CA VAL A 182 16.66 7.75 -12.98
C VAL A 182 16.66 7.07 -14.35
N THR A 183 16.92 5.77 -14.37
CA THR A 183 17.04 4.95 -15.57
C THR A 183 16.04 3.79 -15.58
N PRO A 184 15.82 3.12 -16.74
CA PRO A 184 14.97 1.92 -16.82
C PRO A 184 15.46 0.73 -15.97
N LYS A 185 16.69 0.77 -15.46
CA LYS A 185 17.23 -0.28 -14.56
C LYS A 185 16.78 -0.10 -13.11
N ASP A 186 16.32 1.09 -12.76
CA ASP A 186 15.98 1.45 -11.40
C ASP A 186 14.55 1.01 -11.04
N THR A 187 14.29 0.95 -9.76
CA THR A 187 12.98 0.56 -9.23
C THR A 187 12.53 1.57 -8.18
N LEU A 188 11.30 2.06 -8.29
CA LEU A 188 10.62 2.81 -7.25
C LEU A 188 9.73 1.87 -6.46
N PHE A 189 9.97 1.75 -5.16
CA PHE A 189 9.03 1.17 -4.22
C PHE A 189 8.27 2.30 -3.53
N VAL A 190 7.01 2.48 -3.89
CA VAL A 190 6.19 3.58 -3.37
C VAL A 190 5.13 3.05 -2.42
N ILE A 191 5.08 3.66 -1.22
CA ILE A 191 4.07 3.38 -0.19
C ILE A 191 3.09 4.55 -0.16
N SER A 192 1.86 4.30 -0.60
CA SER A 192 0.84 5.34 -0.71
C SER A 192 -0.51 4.84 -0.23
N HIS A 193 -0.92 5.34 0.93
CA HIS A 193 -2.23 5.10 1.51
C HIS A 193 -3.12 6.35 1.39
N ARG A 194 -4.42 6.18 1.52
CA ARG A 194 -5.35 7.32 1.64
C ARG A 194 -4.88 8.25 2.77
N ARG A 195 -4.74 9.48 2.63
CA ARG A 195 -4.98 10.47 1.58
C ARG A 195 -3.76 10.52 0.65
N TYR A 196 -3.94 10.07 -0.58
CA TYR A 196 -2.87 9.98 -1.57
C TYR A 196 -2.25 11.36 -1.82
N ALA A 197 -0.94 11.46 -1.64
CA ALA A 197 -0.26 12.75 -1.75
C ALA A 197 0.12 13.06 -3.21
N THR A 198 -0.17 14.27 -3.65
CA THR A 198 0.11 14.73 -5.03
C THR A 198 1.58 14.59 -5.42
N LEU A 199 2.50 14.89 -4.50
CA LEU A 199 3.94 14.78 -4.79
C LEU A 199 4.34 13.33 -5.04
N THR A 200 3.75 12.37 -4.32
CA THR A 200 4.00 10.94 -4.56
C THR A 200 3.60 10.53 -5.98
N HIS A 201 2.50 11.09 -6.49
CA HIS A 201 2.05 10.84 -7.86
C HIS A 201 3.04 11.42 -8.88
N LYS A 202 3.47 12.68 -8.70
CA LYS A 202 4.44 13.33 -9.59
C LYS A 202 5.77 12.58 -9.65
N VAL A 203 6.27 12.08 -8.51
CA VAL A 203 7.48 11.25 -8.48
C VAL A 203 7.26 9.95 -9.24
N ALA A 204 6.14 9.26 -9.03
CA ALA A 204 5.83 8.04 -9.76
C ALA A 204 5.71 8.27 -11.28
N GLU A 205 5.12 9.40 -11.71
CA GLU A 205 5.10 9.81 -13.14
C GLU A 205 6.52 10.00 -13.70
N THR A 206 7.43 10.59 -12.94
CA THR A 206 8.84 10.75 -13.35
C THR A 206 9.51 9.39 -13.57
N PHE A 207 9.31 8.43 -12.65
CA PHE A 207 9.84 7.07 -12.82
C PHE A 207 9.20 6.35 -14.01
N ALA A 208 7.90 6.46 -14.20
CA ALA A 208 7.20 5.90 -15.36
C ALA A 208 7.74 6.48 -16.68
N GLY A 209 7.93 7.82 -16.74
CA GLY A 209 8.50 8.51 -17.89
C GLY A 209 9.93 8.09 -18.23
N SER A 210 10.72 7.68 -17.22
CA SER A 210 12.07 7.16 -17.39
C SER A 210 12.11 5.66 -17.74
N GLY A 211 10.96 4.99 -17.81
CA GLY A 211 10.88 3.54 -18.06
C GLY A 211 11.29 2.68 -16.86
N ALA A 212 11.47 3.27 -15.69
CA ALA A 212 11.82 2.56 -14.48
C ALA A 212 10.63 1.75 -13.93
N ARG A 213 10.91 0.71 -13.15
CA ARG A 213 9.86 -0.13 -12.57
C ARG A 213 9.23 0.54 -11.36
N ILE A 214 7.93 0.36 -11.21
CA ILE A 214 7.18 0.90 -10.07
C ILE A 214 6.48 -0.24 -9.34
N ILE A 215 6.78 -0.39 -8.05
CA ILE A 215 6.12 -1.30 -7.12
C ILE A 215 5.30 -0.43 -6.16
N LEU A 216 4.00 -0.66 -6.11
CA LEU A 216 3.07 0.10 -5.28
C LEU A 216 2.59 -0.75 -4.10
N LEU A 217 2.79 -0.25 -2.89
CA LEU A 217 2.09 -0.70 -1.68
C LEU A 217 1.01 0.32 -1.33
N THR A 218 -0.25 -0.12 -1.31
CA THR A 218 -1.40 0.77 -1.12
C THR A 218 -2.52 0.10 -0.33
N ASP A 219 -3.53 0.88 0.06
CA ASP A 219 -4.71 0.38 0.78
C ASP A 219 -5.92 0.11 -0.13
N SER A 220 -5.80 0.32 -1.44
CA SER A 220 -6.88 0.13 -2.41
C SER A 220 -6.36 -0.33 -3.77
N GLU A 221 -7.09 -1.27 -4.39
CA GLU A 221 -6.85 -1.68 -5.78
C GLU A 221 -7.03 -0.52 -6.77
N PHE A 222 -7.78 0.50 -6.37
CA PHE A 222 -8.11 1.69 -7.17
C PHE A 222 -7.34 2.93 -6.70
N SER A 223 -6.14 2.75 -6.19
CA SER A 223 -5.25 3.88 -5.88
C SER A 223 -4.98 4.70 -7.14
N PRO A 224 -4.88 6.04 -7.06
CA PRO A 224 -4.50 6.87 -8.21
C PRO A 224 -3.18 6.46 -8.87
N LEU A 225 -2.30 5.78 -8.12
CA LEU A 225 -1.02 5.27 -8.60
C LEU A 225 -1.12 3.90 -9.28
N SER A 226 -2.28 3.21 -9.19
CA SER A 226 -2.42 1.83 -9.71
C SER A 226 -2.15 1.73 -11.22
N SER A 227 -2.49 2.77 -12.00
CA SER A 227 -2.24 2.82 -13.44
C SER A 227 -0.76 2.97 -13.82
N LEU A 228 0.08 3.42 -12.90
CA LEU A 228 1.52 3.59 -13.08
C LEU A 228 2.31 2.38 -12.55
N ALA A 229 1.69 1.55 -11.71
CA ALA A 229 2.36 0.44 -11.04
C ALA A 229 2.54 -0.77 -11.96
N HIS A 230 3.74 -1.31 -11.99
CA HIS A 230 4.04 -2.60 -12.64
C HIS A 230 3.64 -3.78 -11.75
N LEU A 231 3.81 -3.63 -10.43
CA LEU A 231 3.38 -4.58 -9.41
C LEU A 231 2.69 -3.82 -8.29
N GLN A 232 1.60 -4.38 -7.78
CA GLN A 232 0.80 -3.76 -6.74
C GLN A 232 0.54 -4.74 -5.60
N LEU A 233 0.75 -4.27 -4.38
CA LEU A 233 0.42 -4.96 -3.14
C LEU A 233 -0.65 -4.14 -2.42
N VAL A 234 -1.79 -4.75 -2.15
CA VAL A 234 -2.92 -4.09 -1.49
C VAL A 234 -3.06 -4.57 -0.06
N VAL A 235 -2.96 -3.64 0.88
CA VAL A 235 -3.01 -3.91 2.31
C VAL A 235 -4.09 -3.06 2.96
N PRO A 236 -5.14 -3.66 3.52
CA PRO A 236 -6.18 -2.90 4.21
C PRO A 236 -5.60 -2.17 5.42
N SER A 237 -6.03 -0.94 5.59
CA SER A 237 -5.58 -0.04 6.65
C SER A 237 -6.72 0.38 7.61
N GLU A 238 -7.75 -0.44 7.72
CA GLU A 238 -8.88 -0.16 8.62
C GLU A 238 -8.42 -0.05 10.06
N GLY A 239 -8.94 0.92 10.78
CA GLY A 239 -8.63 1.14 12.20
C GLY A 239 -9.88 1.50 13.00
N LEU A 240 -9.82 1.31 14.29
CA LEU A 240 -10.89 1.68 15.23
C LEU A 240 -11.16 3.19 15.23
N SER A 241 -10.11 4.00 15.05
CA SER A 241 -10.17 5.46 15.11
C SER A 241 -10.22 6.13 13.72
N ILE A 242 -10.11 7.46 13.71
CA ILE A 242 -9.94 8.27 12.52
C ILE A 242 -8.59 7.99 11.80
N PHE A 243 -7.64 7.38 12.51
CA PHE A 243 -6.35 7.03 11.97
C PHE A 243 -6.38 5.66 11.32
N GLN A 244 -5.53 5.48 10.31
CA GLN A 244 -5.31 4.20 9.66
C GLN A 244 -4.39 3.32 10.51
N SER A 245 -4.58 2.00 10.43
CA SER A 245 -3.66 1.02 10.99
C SER A 245 -2.62 0.63 9.95
N TYR A 246 -1.35 0.71 10.30
CA TYR A 246 -0.23 0.34 9.44
C TYR A 246 0.43 -0.99 9.83
N CYS A 247 -0.10 -1.69 10.83
CA CYS A 247 0.47 -2.95 11.31
C CYS A 247 0.55 -4.02 10.22
N ALA A 248 -0.49 -4.14 9.39
CA ALA A 248 -0.48 -5.12 8.31
C ALA A 248 0.50 -4.75 7.18
N ALA A 249 0.66 -3.45 6.89
CA ALA A 249 1.66 -2.98 5.94
C ALA A 249 3.08 -3.23 6.45
N SER A 250 3.34 -2.97 7.74
CA SER A 250 4.63 -3.29 8.37
C SER A 250 4.94 -4.79 8.30
N ALA A 251 3.99 -5.65 8.65
CA ALA A 251 4.17 -7.09 8.59
C ALA A 251 4.46 -7.60 7.16
N LEU A 252 3.81 -7.01 6.14
CA LEU A 252 4.08 -7.36 4.75
C LEU A 252 5.48 -6.90 4.32
N LEU A 253 5.92 -5.68 4.71
CA LEU A 253 7.26 -5.17 4.42
C LEU A 253 8.34 -6.05 5.07
N GLU A 254 8.18 -6.43 6.33
CA GLU A 254 9.07 -7.37 7.02
C GLU A 254 9.13 -8.72 6.30
N SER A 255 7.98 -9.25 5.88
CA SER A 255 7.91 -10.49 5.11
C SER A 255 8.64 -10.39 3.76
N LEU A 256 8.54 -9.25 3.08
CA LEU A 256 9.28 -8.98 1.84
C LEU A 256 10.79 -8.96 2.06
N VAL A 257 11.27 -8.37 3.15
CA VAL A 257 12.70 -8.36 3.52
C VAL A 257 13.20 -9.79 3.75
N ILE A 258 12.43 -10.60 4.49
CA ILE A 258 12.76 -12.01 4.72
C ILE A 258 12.78 -12.79 3.40
N ALA A 259 11.79 -12.58 2.53
CA ALA A 259 11.73 -13.23 1.23
C ALA A 259 12.86 -12.78 0.30
N ALA A 260 13.26 -11.51 0.35
CA ALA A 260 14.37 -10.95 -0.44
C ALA A 260 15.71 -11.64 -0.14
N LEU A 261 15.93 -12.09 1.12
CA LEU A 261 17.13 -12.87 1.49
C LEU A 261 17.33 -14.11 0.63
N GLN A 262 16.25 -14.73 0.11
CA GLN A 262 16.35 -15.91 -0.74
C GLN A 262 16.98 -15.62 -2.12
N PHE A 263 17.01 -14.35 -2.51
CA PHE A 263 17.57 -13.88 -3.78
C PHE A 263 18.91 -13.17 -3.64
N CYS A 264 19.39 -13.02 -2.40
CA CYS A 264 20.68 -12.42 -2.10
C CYS A 264 21.78 -13.47 -2.14
N ASP A 265 22.98 -13.06 -2.54
CA ASP A 265 24.18 -13.87 -2.50
C ASP A 265 25.00 -13.67 -1.20
N GLU A 266 26.15 -14.33 -1.10
CA GLU A 266 27.04 -14.28 0.08
C GLU A 266 27.55 -12.86 0.41
N ARG A 267 27.50 -11.91 -0.53
CA ARG A 267 27.92 -10.51 -0.33
C ARG A 267 27.10 -9.78 0.75
N VAL A 268 25.91 -10.29 1.08
CA VAL A 268 25.12 -9.80 2.20
C VAL A 268 25.86 -9.98 3.53
N PHE A 269 26.50 -11.13 3.73
CA PHE A 269 27.27 -11.40 4.96
C PHE A 269 28.48 -10.47 5.07
N ASP A 270 29.22 -10.27 3.97
CA ASP A 270 30.37 -9.36 3.94
C ASP A 270 29.96 -7.91 4.22
N ARG A 271 28.77 -7.50 3.70
CA ARG A 271 28.21 -6.19 3.97
C ARG A 271 27.84 -6.04 5.43
N SER A 272 27.16 -7.03 6.02
CA SER A 272 26.75 -7.02 7.43
C SER A 272 28.00 -6.95 8.33
N GLU A 273 29.06 -7.70 8.03
CA GLU A 273 30.30 -7.66 8.80
C GLU A 273 30.99 -6.29 8.73
N LYS A 274 30.98 -5.65 7.57
CA LYS A 274 31.49 -4.28 7.43
C LYS A 274 30.64 -3.28 8.21
N ALA A 275 29.32 -3.44 8.22
CA ALA A 275 28.43 -2.59 8.99
C ALA A 275 28.68 -2.74 10.50
N GLU A 276 28.83 -3.97 11.01
CA GLU A 276 29.13 -4.21 12.44
C GLU A 276 30.42 -3.51 12.87
N LYS A 277 31.48 -3.57 12.06
CA LYS A 277 32.74 -2.85 12.36
C LYS A 277 32.55 -1.34 12.43
N LEU A 278 31.67 -0.78 11.60
CA LEU A 278 31.32 0.65 11.65
C LEU A 278 30.47 0.97 12.89
N TYR A 279 29.52 0.11 13.23
CA TYR A 279 28.74 0.28 14.44
C TYR A 279 29.59 0.26 15.70
N GLU A 280 30.59 -0.62 15.76
CA GLU A 280 31.58 -0.64 16.83
C GLU A 280 32.41 0.64 16.85
N HIS A 281 32.88 1.10 15.68
CA HIS A 281 33.69 2.31 15.56
C HIS A 281 32.95 3.59 16.00
N PHE A 282 31.64 3.63 15.73
CA PHE A 282 30.79 4.78 16.07
C PHE A 282 30.09 4.63 17.44
N ASP A 283 30.40 3.59 18.21
CA ASP A 283 29.68 3.28 19.47
C ASP A 283 28.15 3.31 19.30
N THR A 284 27.66 2.84 18.16
CA THR A 284 26.24 2.95 17.78
C THR A 284 25.34 2.16 18.75
N PHE A 285 25.83 1.04 19.25
CA PHE A 285 25.11 0.22 20.22
C PHE A 285 25.85 0.21 21.54
N SER A 286 25.12 0.31 22.66
CA SER A 286 25.73 0.10 23.98
C SER A 286 26.30 -1.30 24.04
N ALA A 287 27.63 -1.40 23.97
CA ALA A 287 28.31 -2.67 24.11
C ALA A 287 28.04 -3.26 25.52
N GLY A 288 27.19 -4.26 25.59
CA GLY A 288 27.30 -5.20 26.68
C GLY A 288 28.71 -5.78 26.58
N LYS A 289 29.57 -5.45 27.55
CA LYS A 289 30.92 -6.05 27.65
C LYS A 289 30.78 -7.57 27.49
N GLY A 290 31.05 -8.12 26.31
CA GLY A 290 30.95 -9.56 26.08
C GLY A 290 30.52 -10.05 24.71
N THR A 291 30.24 -9.20 23.73
CA THR A 291 30.03 -9.65 22.34
C THR A 291 31.39 -9.72 21.63
N THR A 292 32.13 -10.75 21.93
CA THR A 292 33.35 -11.16 21.25
C THR A 292 33.01 -11.58 19.81
N PRO A 293 33.93 -11.37 18.81
CA PRO A 293 33.81 -11.79 17.39
C PRO A 293 33.38 -13.24 17.15
N SER A 294 33.44 -14.06 18.22
CA SER A 294 33.16 -15.49 18.18
C SER A 294 31.74 -15.90 17.71
N ARG A 295 30.78 -15.01 17.62
CA ARG A 295 29.41 -15.38 17.21
C ARG A 295 29.24 -15.40 15.69
N ALA A 296 29.89 -14.48 14.98
CA ALA A 296 29.93 -14.49 13.51
C ALA A 296 30.80 -15.67 13.02
N ASP A 297 31.93 -15.93 13.67
CA ASP A 297 32.78 -17.08 13.36
C ASP A 297 32.06 -18.41 13.63
N LYS A 298 31.35 -18.53 14.73
CA LYS A 298 30.51 -19.72 15.05
C LYS A 298 29.37 -19.90 14.04
N LEU A 299 28.80 -18.81 13.51
CA LEU A 299 27.76 -18.89 12.50
C LEU A 299 28.33 -19.29 11.13
N ARG A 300 29.48 -18.74 10.74
CA ARG A 300 30.23 -19.17 9.53
C ARG A 300 30.60 -20.64 9.60
N GLU A 301 31.09 -21.09 10.74
CA GLU A 301 31.45 -22.50 10.94
C GLU A 301 30.22 -23.41 10.84
N LYS A 302 29.07 -22.97 11.39
CA LYS A 302 27.82 -23.72 11.35
C LYS A 302 27.24 -23.80 9.93
N ILE A 303 27.25 -22.70 9.17
CA ILE A 303 26.82 -22.63 7.77
C ILE A 303 27.76 -23.41 6.86
N GLY A 304 29.08 -23.26 7.05
CA GLY A 304 30.09 -24.04 6.32
C GLY A 304 30.01 -25.55 6.57
N ARG A 305 29.62 -25.99 7.77
CA ARG A 305 29.37 -27.40 8.09
C ARG A 305 28.07 -27.92 7.45
N GLN A 306 27.06 -27.06 7.29
CA GLN A 306 25.77 -27.42 6.68
C GLN A 306 25.92 -27.57 5.17
N ASN A 307 26.66 -26.68 4.51
CA ASN A 307 26.94 -26.74 3.07
C ASN A 307 27.87 -27.91 2.70
N ARG A 308 28.80 -28.29 3.58
CA ARG A 308 29.64 -29.50 3.37
C ARG A 308 28.84 -30.80 3.53
N LYS A 309 27.76 -30.81 4.29
CA LYS A 309 26.87 -31.98 4.43
C LYS A 309 25.92 -32.14 3.24
N THR A 310 25.47 -31.05 2.64
CA THR A 310 24.64 -31.09 1.43
C THR A 310 25.46 -31.41 0.17
N GLY A 311 26.69 -30.84 0.04
CA GLY A 311 27.56 -31.14 -1.10
C GLY A 311 28.20 -32.55 -1.10
N LYS A 312 28.15 -33.28 0.03
CA LYS A 312 28.57 -34.70 0.08
C LYS A 312 27.44 -35.68 -0.30
N ARG A 313 26.17 -35.26 -0.29
CA ARG A 313 25.04 -36.12 -0.73
C ARG A 313 24.84 -36.16 -2.23
N GLU A 314 25.40 -35.21 -2.99
CA GLU A 314 25.32 -35.21 -4.46
C GLU A 314 26.47 -35.97 -5.13
N LYS A 315 27.51 -36.42 -4.41
CA LYS A 315 28.65 -37.14 -4.99
C LYS A 315 28.66 -38.66 -4.71
N THR A 316 27.60 -39.20 -4.12
CA THR A 316 27.51 -40.66 -3.83
C THR A 316 26.22 -41.28 -4.42
N GLY A 317 25.73 -40.76 -5.51
CA GLY A 317 24.61 -41.28 -6.28
C GLY A 317 25.01 -41.44 -7.74
N THR A 318 25.90 -42.35 -8.03
CA THR A 318 26.12 -43.02 -9.34
C THR A 318 26.18 -44.51 -9.10
#